data_2d2a590c86db0628734c46407cca3623
#
_entry.id   2d2a590c86db0628734c46407cca3623
#
_cell.length_a   1.000
_cell.length_b   1.000
_cell.length_c   1.000
_cell.angle_alpha   90.00
_cell.angle_beta   90.00
_cell.angle_gamma   90.00
#
_symmetry.space_group_name_H-M   'P 1'
#
loop_
_entity.id
_entity.type
_entity.pdbx_description
1 polymer ?
#
loop_
_entity_poly.entity_id
_entity_poly.type
_entity_poly.pdbx_seq_one_letter_code
_entity_poly.pdbx_strand_id
1 'polypeptide(L)'
;MNLMRAEADKAILRAEEAEAKIKTLEEDSLGKDHIIASLTHKLQLAHDELEKIEAELKKRKQESLDDEQSKTAKDGLARKVELLEEELDAAEKNHKETVEKCAASYFAYLV
;
A
#
# COMPACT_ATOMS: atom_id res chain seq x y z
N MET A 1 -81.56 13.10 1.19
CA MET A 1 -80.83 12.14 2.05
C MET A 1 -79.90 11.20 1.26
N ASN A 2 -80.35 10.71 0.08
CA ASN A 2 -79.49 9.82 -0.70
C ASN A 2 -78.17 10.47 -1.23
N LEU A 3 -78.28 11.76 -1.56
CA LEU A 3 -77.08 12.51 -1.99
C LEU A 3 -76.00 12.68 -0.87
N MET A 4 -76.42 12.88 0.34
CA MET A 4 -75.48 12.99 1.48
C MET A 4 -74.81 11.65 1.78
N ARG A 5 -75.51 10.54 1.67
CA ARG A 5 -74.95 9.19 1.80
C ARG A 5 -73.97 8.91 0.70
N ALA A 6 -74.28 9.24 -0.52
CA ALA A 6 -73.42 9.04 -1.66
C ALA A 6 -72.12 9.87 -1.52
N GLU A 7 -72.21 11.10 -1.05
CA GLU A 7 -71.05 11.93 -0.77
C GLU A 7 -70.23 11.41 0.37
N ALA A 8 -70.89 10.93 1.45
CA ALA A 8 -70.18 10.31 2.58
C ALA A 8 -69.47 9.01 2.16
N ASP A 9 -70.12 8.18 1.38
CA ASP A 9 -69.50 6.95 0.86
C ASP A 9 -68.30 7.22 -0.07
N LYS A 10 -68.40 8.25 -0.91
CA LYS A 10 -67.26 8.71 -1.73
C LYS A 10 -66.11 9.21 -0.88
N ALA A 11 -66.38 9.95 0.15
CA ALA A 11 -65.37 10.45 1.08
C ALA A 11 -64.68 9.32 1.83
N ILE A 12 -65.42 8.30 2.26
CA ILE A 12 -64.88 7.09 2.89
C ILE A 12 -63.99 6.33 1.93
N LEU A 13 -64.42 6.15 0.68
CA LEU A 13 -63.60 5.49 -0.35
C LEU A 13 -62.31 6.23 -0.60
N ARG A 14 -62.33 7.55 -0.68
CA ARG A 14 -61.13 8.37 -0.85
C ARG A 14 -60.20 8.24 0.32
N ALA A 15 -60.74 8.21 1.53
CA ALA A 15 -59.96 8.02 2.74
C ALA A 15 -59.26 6.65 2.78
N GLU A 16 -60.00 5.59 2.46
CA GLU A 16 -59.49 4.23 2.37
C GLU A 16 -58.41 4.09 1.30
N GLU A 17 -58.59 4.67 0.12
CA GLU A 17 -57.61 4.70 -0.95
C GLU A 17 -56.34 5.47 -0.53
N ALA A 18 -56.52 6.60 0.15
CA ALA A 18 -55.41 7.38 0.66
C ALA A 18 -54.61 6.62 1.75
N GLU A 19 -55.31 5.95 2.66
CA GLU A 19 -54.70 5.12 3.68
C GLU A 19 -53.92 3.96 3.05
N ALA A 20 -54.48 3.30 2.03
CA ALA A 20 -53.79 2.24 1.30
C ALA A 20 -52.53 2.75 0.60
N LYS A 21 -52.57 3.93 0.01
CA LYS A 21 -51.42 4.57 -0.61
C LYS A 21 -50.36 4.94 0.42
N ILE A 22 -50.76 5.46 1.58
CA ILE A 22 -49.84 5.79 2.67
C ILE A 22 -49.13 4.52 3.14
N LYS A 23 -49.87 3.44 3.35
CA LYS A 23 -49.28 2.16 3.77
C LYS A 23 -48.27 1.64 2.73
N THR A 24 -48.57 1.68 1.47
CA THR A 24 -47.68 1.28 0.38
C THR A 24 -46.45 2.14 0.36
N LEU A 25 -46.57 3.46 0.49
CA LEU A 25 -45.46 4.40 0.52
C LEU A 25 -44.57 4.20 1.76
N GLU A 26 -45.16 3.90 2.92
CA GLU A 26 -44.42 3.58 4.12
C GLU A 26 -43.60 2.30 3.97
N GLU A 27 -44.17 1.26 3.38
CA GLU A 27 -43.48 0.00 3.07
C GLU A 27 -42.35 0.23 2.06
N ASP A 28 -42.57 1.00 1.01
CA ASP A 28 -41.54 1.36 0.04
C ASP A 28 -40.41 2.18 0.68
N SER A 29 -40.78 3.15 1.51
CA SER A 29 -39.84 3.97 2.25
C SER A 29 -38.97 3.12 3.17
N LEU A 30 -39.57 2.19 3.90
CA LEU A 30 -38.86 1.25 4.77
C LEU A 30 -37.91 0.37 3.97
N GLY A 31 -38.35 -0.15 2.84
CA GLY A 31 -37.51 -0.94 1.92
C GLY A 31 -36.33 -0.14 1.39
N LYS A 32 -36.56 1.11 1.00
CA LYS A 32 -35.48 2.02 0.58
C LYS A 32 -34.49 2.34 1.69
N ASP A 33 -34.96 2.53 2.91
CA ASP A 33 -34.11 2.74 4.08
C ASP A 33 -33.22 1.54 4.33
N HIS A 34 -33.74 0.33 4.20
CA HIS A 34 -32.95 -0.89 4.31
C HIS A 34 -31.89 -0.99 3.21
N ILE A 35 -32.22 -0.63 1.99
CA ILE A 35 -31.27 -0.60 0.87
C ILE A 35 -30.17 0.43 1.13
N ILE A 36 -30.53 1.61 1.58
CA ILE A 36 -29.58 2.68 1.92
C ILE A 36 -28.62 2.21 3.04
N ALA A 37 -29.17 1.61 4.09
CA ALA A 37 -28.36 1.08 5.19
C ALA A 37 -27.38 0.00 4.71
N SER A 38 -27.86 -0.92 3.86
CA SER A 38 -27.02 -1.98 3.27
C SER A 38 -25.92 -1.42 2.39
N LEU A 39 -26.25 -0.46 1.52
CA LEU A 39 -25.28 0.19 0.63
C LEU A 39 -24.25 1.02 1.41
N THR A 40 -24.70 1.72 2.45
CA THR A 40 -23.81 2.48 3.33
C THR A 40 -22.82 1.55 4.02
N HIS A 41 -23.30 0.41 4.50
CA HIS A 41 -22.42 -0.60 5.13
C HIS A 41 -21.40 -1.16 4.13
N LYS A 42 -21.83 -1.52 2.93
CA LYS A 42 -20.93 -2.00 1.87
C LYS A 42 -19.90 -0.94 1.47
N LEU A 43 -20.31 0.31 1.37
CA LEU A 43 -19.43 1.42 1.08
C LEU A 43 -18.37 1.58 2.17
N GLN A 44 -18.78 1.49 3.44
CA GLN A 44 -17.85 1.57 4.57
C GLN A 44 -16.84 0.43 4.55
N LEU A 45 -17.28 -0.81 4.29
CA LEU A 45 -16.38 -1.95 4.17
C LEU A 45 -15.39 -1.78 3.02
N ALA A 46 -15.86 -1.32 1.86
CA ALA A 46 -14.99 -1.06 0.72
C ALA A 46 -13.97 0.04 1.01
N HIS A 47 -14.38 1.07 1.73
CA HIS A 47 -13.50 2.15 2.14
C HIS A 47 -12.43 1.67 3.11
N ASP A 48 -12.80 0.83 4.09
CA ASP A 48 -11.86 0.24 5.04
C ASP A 48 -10.85 -0.68 4.34
N GLU A 49 -11.30 -1.49 3.37
CA GLU A 49 -10.42 -2.31 2.55
C GLU A 49 -9.45 -1.46 1.72
N LEU A 50 -9.93 -0.37 1.16
CA LEU A 50 -9.11 0.57 0.39
C LEU A 50 -8.01 1.18 1.27
N GLU A 51 -8.35 1.61 2.48
CA GLU A 51 -7.38 2.13 3.44
C GLU A 51 -6.30 1.10 3.79
N LYS A 52 -6.69 -0.16 3.99
CA LYS A 52 -5.75 -1.25 4.26
C LYS A 52 -4.80 -1.49 3.09
N ILE A 53 -5.34 -1.52 1.88
CA ILE A 53 -4.55 -1.72 0.66
C ILE A 53 -3.58 -0.56 0.44
N GLU A 54 -4.01 0.67 0.67
CA GLU A 54 -3.16 1.86 0.58
C GLU A 54 -2.02 1.82 1.60
N ALA A 55 -2.32 1.41 2.84
CA ALA A 55 -1.31 1.25 3.88
C ALA A 55 -0.29 0.16 3.54
N GLU A 56 -0.75 -0.99 3.04
CA GLU A 56 0.12 -2.08 2.58
C GLU A 56 0.99 -1.66 1.40
N LEU A 57 0.42 -0.93 0.44
CA LEU A 57 1.14 -0.43 -0.72
C LEU A 57 2.25 0.54 -0.30
N LYS A 58 1.94 1.44 0.61
CA LYS A 58 2.92 2.39 1.17
C LYS A 58 4.06 1.66 1.88
N LYS A 59 3.72 0.63 2.66
CA LYS A 59 4.70 -0.21 3.36
C LYS A 59 5.61 -0.94 2.37
N ARG A 60 5.04 -1.57 1.34
CA ARG A 60 5.80 -2.29 0.31
C ARG A 60 6.72 -1.36 -0.49
N LYS A 61 6.25 -0.16 -0.82
CA LYS A 61 7.08 0.85 -1.48
C LYS A 61 8.28 1.24 -0.61
N GLN A 62 8.06 1.42 0.68
CA GLN A 62 9.13 1.75 1.61
C GLN A 62 10.13 0.60 1.74
N GLU A 63 9.68 -0.64 1.87
CA GLU A 63 10.52 -1.83 1.90
C GLU A 63 11.35 -1.97 0.62
N SER A 64 10.75 -1.72 -0.53
CA SER A 64 11.45 -1.75 -1.82
C SER A 64 12.54 -0.68 -1.92
N LEU A 65 12.28 0.52 -1.43
CA LEU A 65 13.28 1.59 -1.36
C LEU A 65 14.42 1.23 -0.41
N ASP A 66 14.11 0.67 0.74
CA ASP A 66 15.09 0.22 1.73
C ASP A 66 15.97 -0.90 1.15
N ASP A 67 15.38 -1.84 0.44
CA ASP A 67 16.10 -2.91 -0.25
C ASP A 67 17.03 -2.38 -1.34
N GLU A 68 16.60 -1.41 -2.12
CA GLU A 68 17.44 -0.75 -3.13
C GLU A 68 18.61 -0.01 -2.49
N GLN A 69 18.37 0.72 -1.42
CA GLN A 69 19.42 1.41 -0.67
C GLN A 69 20.42 0.43 -0.07
N SER A 70 19.93 -0.65 0.51
CA SER A 70 20.77 -1.72 1.06
C SER A 70 21.62 -2.38 -0.01
N LYS A 71 21.05 -2.66 -1.18
CA LYS A 71 21.77 -3.22 -2.33
C LYS A 71 22.85 -2.27 -2.84
N THR A 72 22.53 -0.99 -2.98
CA THR A 72 23.49 0.03 -3.39
C THR A 72 24.64 0.16 -2.41
N ALA A 73 24.35 0.11 -1.10
CA ALA A 73 25.38 0.13 -0.06
C ALA A 73 26.27 -1.10 -0.12
N LYS A 74 25.71 -2.29 -0.32
CA LYS A 74 26.47 -3.53 -0.50
C LYS A 74 27.36 -3.49 -1.74
N ASP A 75 26.85 -3.00 -2.85
CA ASP A 75 27.61 -2.86 -4.09
C ASP A 75 28.77 -1.87 -3.90
N GLY A 76 28.54 -0.77 -3.21
CA GLY A 76 29.59 0.19 -2.85
C GLY A 76 30.68 -0.40 -1.96
N LEU A 77 30.30 -1.17 -0.96
CA LEU A 77 31.24 -1.89 -0.09
C LEU A 77 32.03 -2.95 -0.86
N ALA A 78 31.38 -3.69 -1.74
CA ALA A 78 32.04 -4.70 -2.57
C ALA A 78 33.11 -4.06 -3.46
N ARG A 79 32.84 -2.90 -4.06
CA ARG A 79 33.81 -2.14 -4.86
C ARG A 79 34.98 -1.65 -4.02
N LYS A 80 34.74 -1.18 -2.80
CA LYS A 80 35.81 -0.78 -1.87
C LYS A 80 36.70 -1.94 -1.49
N VAL A 81 36.12 -3.10 -1.20
CA VAL A 81 36.88 -4.31 -0.90
C VAL A 81 37.76 -4.69 -2.08
N GLU A 82 37.23 -4.68 -3.29
CA GLU A 82 37.97 -4.99 -4.52
C GLU A 82 39.16 -4.02 -4.71
N LEU A 83 38.94 -2.72 -4.54
CA LEU A 83 40.01 -1.72 -4.63
C LEU A 83 41.07 -1.92 -3.55
N LEU A 84 40.67 -2.22 -2.33
CA LEU A 84 41.62 -2.47 -1.24
C LEU A 84 42.43 -3.74 -1.49
N GLU A 85 41.83 -4.79 -2.03
CA GLU A 85 42.53 -6.01 -2.43
C GLU A 85 43.57 -5.74 -3.52
N GLU A 86 43.22 -4.93 -4.52
CA GLU A 86 44.15 -4.51 -5.57
C GLU A 86 45.32 -3.68 -5.01
N GLU A 87 45.02 -2.73 -4.11
CA GLU A 87 46.03 -1.93 -3.44
C GLU A 87 46.97 -2.80 -2.58
N LEU A 88 46.40 -3.78 -1.85
CA LEU A 88 47.17 -4.72 -1.05
C LEU A 88 48.09 -5.57 -1.93
N ASP A 89 47.60 -6.11 -3.02
CA ASP A 89 48.37 -6.90 -3.96
C ASP A 89 49.53 -6.07 -4.56
N ALA A 90 49.25 -4.81 -4.94
CA ALA A 90 50.27 -3.89 -5.44
C ALA A 90 51.35 -3.56 -4.38
N ALA A 91 50.88 -3.35 -3.14
CA ALA A 91 51.82 -3.07 -2.01
C ALA A 91 52.68 -4.29 -1.69
N GLU A 92 52.12 -5.50 -1.69
CA GLU A 92 52.86 -6.75 -1.48
C GLU A 92 53.90 -6.97 -2.57
N LYS A 93 53.53 -6.73 -3.81
CA LYS A 93 54.44 -6.83 -4.97
C LYS A 93 55.59 -5.85 -4.87
N ASN A 94 55.30 -4.59 -4.54
CA ASN A 94 56.31 -3.55 -4.35
C ASN A 94 57.23 -3.90 -3.19
N HIS A 95 56.66 -4.39 -2.10
CA HIS A 95 57.44 -4.82 -0.94
C HIS A 95 58.40 -5.97 -1.29
N LYS A 96 57.91 -6.98 -2.00
CA LYS A 96 58.74 -8.09 -2.48
C LYS A 96 59.87 -7.63 -3.39
N GLU A 97 59.57 -6.76 -4.35
CA GLU A 97 60.58 -6.18 -5.25
C GLU A 97 61.63 -5.37 -4.46
N THR A 98 61.23 -4.61 -3.49
CA THR A 98 62.12 -3.83 -2.62
C THR A 98 63.02 -4.72 -1.79
N VAL A 99 62.46 -5.81 -1.23
CA VAL A 99 63.25 -6.80 -0.46
C VAL A 99 64.25 -7.49 -1.38
N GLU A 100 63.86 -7.88 -2.56
CA GLU A 100 64.76 -8.50 -3.54
C GLU A 100 65.90 -7.57 -3.95
N LYS A 101 65.61 -6.30 -4.22
CA LYS A 101 66.61 -5.28 -4.54
C LYS A 101 67.56 -5.03 -3.36
N CYS A 102 67.04 -4.96 -2.14
CA CYS A 102 67.82 -4.81 -0.93
C CYS A 102 68.76 -5.99 -0.72
N ALA A 103 68.26 -7.20 -0.91
CA ALA A 103 69.08 -8.42 -0.81
C ALA A 103 70.16 -8.47 -1.88
N ALA A 104 69.87 -8.13 -3.12
CA ALA A 104 70.82 -8.07 -4.22
C ALA A 104 71.90 -7.03 -3.96
N SER A 105 71.56 -5.86 -3.45
CA SER A 105 72.51 -4.83 -3.05
C SER A 105 73.40 -5.26 -1.91
N TYR A 106 72.84 -5.98 -0.93
CA TYR A 106 73.59 -6.53 0.20
C TYR A 106 74.63 -7.57 -0.24
N PHE A 107 74.22 -8.50 -1.11
CA PHE A 107 75.12 -9.49 -1.70
C PHE A 107 76.20 -8.85 -2.57
N ALA A 108 75.86 -7.86 -3.37
CA ALA A 108 76.88 -7.12 -4.14
C ALA A 108 77.89 -6.39 -3.25
N TYR A 109 77.47 -5.87 -2.12
CA TYR A 109 78.36 -5.21 -1.14
C TYR A 109 79.29 -6.18 -0.44
N LEU A 110 78.82 -7.43 -0.17
CA LEU A 110 79.67 -8.45 0.52
C LEU A 110 80.69 -9.06 -0.39
N VAL A 111 80.53 -9.03 -1.67
CA VAL A 111 81.45 -9.53 -2.66
C VAL A 111 82.44 -8.45 -3.05
#